data_04246cf52fb39ae9980f492b14d8160f
#
_entry.id   04246cf52fb39ae9980f492b14d8160f
#
_cell.length_a   1.000
_cell.length_b   1.000
_cell.length_c   1.000
_cell.angle_alpha   90.00
_cell.angle_beta   90.00
_cell.angle_gamma   90.00
#
_symmetry.space_group_name_H-M   'P 1'
#
loop_
_entity.id
_entity.type
_entity.pdbx_description
1 polymer ?
#
loop_
_entity_poly.entity_id
_entity_poly.type
_entity_poly.pdbx_seq_one_letter_code
_entity_poly.pdbx_strand_id
1 'polypeptide(L)'
;MKLEKRTPSGREKDEASVKLLAKLREQLYGANVSTVRQSAFNLSWMQEDGLEILEEALFSNSSRRTKGAATYGLRKMRGRMRARAEQILVEGLSHPNKATAEICRNALIVLKRGKSAGKRSFRPRGRSGKIAIKEVRQGKYKPRGRRPDDRLSRRR
;
A
#
# COMPACT_ATOMS: atom_id res chain seq x y z
N MET A 1 4.57 -27.97 27.56
CA MET A 1 3.34 -27.79 26.77
C MET A 1 3.71 -27.76 25.31
N LYS A 2 3.37 -28.77 24.52
CA LYS A 2 3.53 -28.75 23.05
C LYS A 2 2.42 -27.88 22.50
N LEU A 3 2.76 -26.77 21.85
CA LEU A 3 1.82 -25.96 21.10
C LEU A 3 1.34 -26.82 19.92
N GLU A 4 0.11 -27.26 19.95
CA GLU A 4 -0.52 -27.92 18.83
C GLU A 4 -0.50 -26.97 17.63
N LYS A 5 0.03 -27.46 16.48
CA LYS A 5 -0.05 -26.74 15.22
C LYS A 5 -1.53 -26.52 14.91
N ARG A 6 -1.97 -25.26 14.93
CA ARG A 6 -3.32 -24.90 14.53
C ARG A 6 -3.58 -25.47 13.14
N THR A 7 -4.65 -26.25 13.03
CA THR A 7 -5.18 -26.66 11.71
C THR A 7 -5.50 -25.40 10.90
N PRO A 8 -5.09 -25.36 9.62
CA PRO A 8 -5.39 -24.22 8.76
C PRO A 8 -6.89 -23.92 8.76
N SER A 9 -7.26 -22.67 8.83
CA SER A 9 -8.64 -22.24 8.83
C SER A 9 -9.27 -22.64 7.48
N GLY A 10 -10.51 -23.16 7.46
CA GLY A 10 -11.16 -23.65 6.25
C GLY A 10 -11.25 -22.63 5.09
N ARG A 11 -10.94 -21.38 5.36
CA ARG A 11 -10.84 -20.27 4.41
C ARG A 11 -9.64 -20.39 3.46
N GLU A 12 -8.58 -21.09 3.86
CA GLU A 12 -7.36 -21.28 3.08
C GLU A 12 -7.53 -22.30 1.94
N LYS A 13 -8.61 -23.09 2.01
CA LYS A 13 -8.95 -24.09 1.00
C LYS A 13 -9.99 -23.62 -0.01
N ASP A 14 -10.42 -22.36 0.10
CA ASP A 14 -11.42 -21.81 -0.81
C ASP A 14 -10.79 -21.60 -2.19
N GLU A 15 -11.34 -22.24 -3.21
CA GLU A 15 -10.84 -22.20 -4.59
C GLU A 15 -10.72 -20.76 -5.10
N ALA A 16 -11.64 -19.88 -4.68
CA ALA A 16 -11.60 -18.46 -5.01
C ALA A 16 -10.39 -17.77 -4.42
N SER A 17 -9.99 -18.10 -3.19
CA SER A 17 -8.80 -17.55 -2.52
C SER A 17 -7.53 -18.01 -3.22
N VAL A 18 -7.46 -19.29 -3.61
CA VAL A 18 -6.30 -19.83 -4.35
C VAL A 18 -6.14 -19.15 -5.70
N LYS A 19 -7.24 -18.98 -6.45
CA LYS A 19 -7.23 -18.25 -7.73
C LYS A 19 -6.80 -16.80 -7.56
N LEU A 20 -7.25 -16.13 -6.50
CA LEU A 20 -6.85 -14.77 -6.20
C LEU A 20 -5.36 -14.66 -5.88
N LEU A 21 -4.81 -15.56 -5.07
CA LEU A 21 -3.38 -15.61 -4.75
C LEU A 21 -2.53 -15.83 -6.00
N ALA A 22 -2.92 -16.78 -6.85
CA ALA A 22 -2.25 -17.03 -8.13
C ALA A 22 -2.23 -15.79 -9.03
N LYS A 23 -3.37 -15.09 -9.16
CA LYS A 23 -3.48 -13.83 -9.91
C LYS A 23 -2.61 -12.72 -9.31
N LEU A 24 -2.61 -12.55 -7.99
CA LEU A 24 -1.79 -11.54 -7.33
C LEU A 24 -0.30 -11.83 -7.46
N ARG A 25 0.08 -13.12 -7.40
CA ARG A 25 1.45 -13.56 -7.66
C ARG A 25 1.88 -13.20 -9.09
N GLU A 26 1.09 -13.54 -10.10
CA GLU A 26 1.36 -13.18 -11.49
C GLU A 26 1.52 -11.65 -11.67
N GLN A 27 0.61 -10.87 -11.10
CA GLN A 27 0.67 -9.41 -11.15
C GLN A 27 1.91 -8.84 -10.46
N LEU A 28 2.41 -9.49 -9.41
CA LEU A 28 3.62 -9.06 -8.69
C LEU A 28 4.89 -9.15 -9.57
N TYR A 29 4.91 -10.10 -10.50
CA TYR A 29 6.00 -10.25 -11.49
C TYR A 29 5.75 -9.49 -12.80
N GLY A 30 4.66 -8.78 -12.91
CA GLY A 30 4.27 -8.03 -14.10
C GLY A 30 5.18 -6.84 -14.40
N ALA A 31 5.03 -6.25 -15.60
CA ALA A 31 5.83 -5.12 -16.06
C ALA A 31 5.35 -3.76 -15.52
N ASN A 32 4.04 -3.63 -15.19
CA ASN A 32 3.46 -2.36 -14.76
C ASN A 32 3.73 -2.09 -13.28
N VAL A 33 4.43 -1.00 -12.99
CA VAL A 33 4.84 -0.60 -11.62
C VAL A 33 3.64 -0.43 -10.67
N SER A 34 2.56 0.16 -11.15
CA SER A 34 1.37 0.41 -10.35
C SER A 34 0.68 -0.90 -9.97
N THR A 35 0.53 -1.81 -10.93
CA THR A 35 -0.06 -3.14 -10.71
C THR A 35 0.79 -3.98 -9.75
N VAL A 36 2.10 -3.99 -9.94
CA VAL A 36 3.06 -4.70 -9.08
C VAL A 36 2.98 -4.19 -7.64
N ARG A 37 2.89 -2.89 -7.45
CA ARG A 37 2.77 -2.29 -6.11
C ARG A 37 1.41 -2.55 -5.47
N GLN A 38 0.34 -2.52 -6.27
CA GLN A 38 -1.02 -2.81 -5.80
C GLN A 38 -1.17 -4.27 -5.40
N SER A 39 -0.62 -5.21 -6.19
CA SER A 39 -0.65 -6.63 -5.84
C SER A 39 0.13 -6.92 -4.56
N ALA A 40 1.31 -6.30 -4.36
CA ALA A 40 2.05 -6.41 -3.11
C ALA A 40 1.26 -5.86 -1.90
N PHE A 41 0.52 -4.77 -2.09
CA PHE A 41 -0.36 -4.23 -1.05
C PHE A 41 -1.51 -5.19 -0.74
N ASN A 42 -2.17 -5.75 -1.76
CA ASN A 42 -3.26 -6.72 -1.57
C ASN A 42 -2.75 -8.00 -0.87
N LEU A 43 -1.57 -8.50 -1.24
CA LEU A 43 -0.91 -9.62 -0.56
C LEU A 43 -0.66 -9.34 0.93
N SER A 44 -0.37 -8.09 1.31
CA SER A 44 -0.17 -7.74 2.72
C SER A 44 -1.43 -7.94 3.59
N TRP A 45 -2.61 -8.03 2.99
CA TRP A 45 -3.88 -8.34 3.67
C TRP A 45 -4.17 -9.84 3.76
N MET A 46 -3.53 -10.66 2.91
CA MET A 46 -3.73 -12.11 2.86
C MET A 46 -2.97 -12.86 3.98
N GLN A 47 -2.39 -12.13 4.93
CA GLN A 47 -1.71 -12.68 6.10
C GLN A 47 -0.60 -13.68 5.74
N GLU A 48 -0.73 -14.96 6.14
CA GLU A 48 0.28 -16.01 5.98
C GLU A 48 0.57 -16.30 4.50
N ASP A 49 -0.46 -16.53 3.70
CA ASP A 49 -0.32 -16.85 2.28
C ASP A 49 0.33 -15.70 1.49
N GLY A 50 -0.07 -14.47 1.82
CA GLY A 50 0.54 -13.28 1.22
C GLY A 50 1.98 -13.07 1.66
N LEU A 51 2.32 -13.44 2.91
CA LEU A 51 3.68 -13.38 3.43
C LEU A 51 4.63 -14.30 2.65
N GLU A 52 4.24 -15.55 2.43
CA GLU A 52 5.03 -16.53 1.68
C GLU A 52 5.34 -16.05 0.25
N ILE A 53 4.35 -15.52 -0.45
CA ILE A 53 4.55 -14.99 -1.81
C ILE A 53 5.49 -13.78 -1.82
N LEU A 54 5.37 -12.88 -0.83
CA LEU A 54 6.22 -11.71 -0.72
C LEU A 54 7.66 -12.08 -0.33
N GLU A 55 7.83 -13.08 0.54
CA GLU A 55 9.13 -13.63 0.92
C GLU A 55 9.81 -14.29 -0.28
N GLU A 56 9.11 -15.15 -1.02
CA GLU A 56 9.60 -15.74 -2.25
C GLU A 56 10.02 -14.68 -3.26
N ALA A 57 9.19 -13.67 -3.50
CA ALA A 57 9.49 -12.60 -4.44
C ALA A 57 10.71 -11.76 -4.03
N LEU A 58 10.98 -11.63 -2.73
CA LEU A 58 12.12 -10.90 -2.20
C LEU A 58 13.43 -11.67 -2.40
N PHE A 59 13.43 -12.99 -2.12
CA PHE A 59 14.63 -13.82 -2.15
C PHE A 59 14.90 -14.48 -3.50
N SER A 60 13.90 -14.58 -4.37
CA SER A 60 14.06 -15.08 -5.73
C SER A 60 14.97 -14.18 -6.58
N ASN A 61 15.40 -14.70 -7.72
CA ASN A 61 16.15 -13.91 -8.71
C ASN A 61 15.24 -12.99 -9.54
N SER A 62 14.35 -12.29 -8.85
CA SER A 62 13.38 -11.37 -9.44
C SER A 62 13.98 -9.99 -9.71
N SER A 63 13.24 -9.17 -10.48
CA SER A 63 13.64 -7.81 -10.81
C SER A 63 13.75 -6.93 -9.55
N ARG A 64 14.61 -5.91 -9.58
CA ARG A 64 14.70 -4.92 -8.47
C ARG A 64 13.34 -4.29 -8.16
N ARG A 65 12.49 -4.13 -9.16
CA ARG A 65 11.13 -3.62 -9.03
C ARG A 65 10.25 -4.55 -8.20
N THR A 66 10.23 -5.82 -8.53
CA THR A 66 9.48 -6.87 -7.80
C THR A 66 9.94 -6.94 -6.36
N LYS A 67 11.27 -6.97 -6.11
CA LYS A 67 11.84 -6.94 -4.76
C LYS A 67 11.43 -5.70 -3.97
N GLY A 68 11.44 -4.52 -4.62
CA GLY A 68 10.97 -3.26 -4.02
C GLY A 68 9.48 -3.29 -3.65
N ALA A 69 8.65 -3.90 -4.50
CA ALA A 69 7.23 -4.08 -4.20
C ALA A 69 7.00 -5.10 -3.07
N ALA A 70 7.75 -6.22 -3.07
CA ALA A 70 7.69 -7.21 -1.99
C ALA A 70 8.01 -6.58 -0.63
N THR A 71 9.09 -5.80 -0.52
CA THR A 71 9.41 -5.07 0.72
C THR A 71 8.37 -4.02 1.09
N TYR A 72 7.71 -3.40 0.10
CA TYR A 72 6.58 -2.51 0.36
C TYR A 72 5.40 -3.27 0.97
N GLY A 73 5.03 -4.44 0.42
CA GLY A 73 3.99 -5.32 0.97
C GLY A 73 4.32 -5.76 2.40
N LEU A 74 5.53 -6.27 2.64
CA LEU A 74 6.00 -6.68 3.96
C LEU A 74 5.91 -5.55 5.01
N ARG A 75 6.27 -4.31 4.64
CA ARG A 75 6.12 -3.15 5.53
C ARG A 75 4.67 -2.77 5.83
N LYS A 76 3.74 -3.14 4.95
CA LYS A 76 2.30 -2.87 5.13
C LYS A 76 1.59 -3.94 5.93
N MET A 77 2.20 -5.08 6.15
CA MET A 77 1.64 -6.13 6.99
C MET A 77 1.34 -5.65 8.41
N ARG A 78 0.24 -6.12 8.95
CA ARG A 78 -0.27 -5.74 10.26
C ARG A 78 -0.60 -7.01 11.08
N GLY A 79 -0.96 -6.81 12.33
CA GLY A 79 -1.37 -7.91 13.20
C GLY A 79 -0.23 -8.88 13.49
N ARG A 80 -0.55 -10.17 13.51
CA ARG A 80 0.38 -11.26 13.85
C ARG A 80 1.56 -11.38 12.88
N MET A 81 1.32 -11.13 11.59
CA MET A 81 2.35 -11.28 10.55
C MET A 81 3.36 -10.13 10.54
N ARG A 82 3.09 -9.03 11.23
CA ARG A 82 4.00 -7.87 11.25
C ARG A 82 5.38 -8.22 11.79
N ALA A 83 5.44 -8.96 12.90
CA ALA A 83 6.72 -9.36 13.50
C ALA A 83 7.50 -10.27 12.57
N ARG A 84 6.83 -11.24 11.93
CA ARG A 84 7.45 -12.13 10.96
C ARG A 84 7.93 -11.39 9.71
N ALA A 85 7.14 -10.45 9.19
CA ALA A 85 7.54 -9.61 8.06
C ALA A 85 8.77 -8.74 8.39
N GLU A 86 8.85 -8.17 9.60
CA GLU A 86 10.05 -7.44 10.06
C GLU A 86 11.26 -8.37 10.15
N GLN A 87 11.09 -9.60 10.63
CA GLN A 87 12.14 -10.60 10.70
C GLN A 87 12.68 -10.97 9.31
N ILE A 88 11.81 -11.21 8.32
CA ILE A 88 12.19 -11.48 6.92
C ILE A 88 13.03 -10.33 6.34
N LEU A 89 12.65 -9.07 6.64
CA LEU A 89 13.43 -7.92 6.20
C LEU A 89 14.82 -7.85 6.87
N VAL A 90 14.96 -8.31 8.11
CA VAL A 90 16.26 -8.41 8.80
C VAL A 90 17.10 -9.54 8.21
N GLU A 91 16.51 -10.70 7.95
CA GLU A 91 17.16 -11.82 7.27
C GLU A 91 17.68 -11.41 5.88
N GLY A 92 16.91 -10.60 5.17
CA GLY A 92 17.29 -10.04 3.87
C GLY A 92 18.53 -9.14 3.88
N LEU A 93 18.97 -8.62 5.04
CA LEU A 93 20.22 -7.87 5.16
C LEU A 93 21.47 -8.73 4.95
N SER A 94 21.38 -10.01 5.32
CA SER A 94 22.47 -10.99 5.21
C SER A 94 22.45 -11.74 3.86
N HIS A 95 21.52 -11.37 2.97
CA HIS A 95 21.38 -12.05 1.68
C HIS A 95 22.58 -11.77 0.76
N PRO A 96 23.10 -12.78 0.02
CA PRO A 96 24.28 -12.64 -0.84
C PRO A 96 24.07 -11.62 -1.98
N ASN A 97 22.84 -11.41 -2.41
CA ASN A 97 22.52 -10.44 -3.43
C ASN A 97 22.47 -9.02 -2.83
N LYS A 98 23.46 -8.19 -3.18
CA LYS A 98 23.58 -6.79 -2.73
C LYS A 98 22.31 -5.96 -2.94
N ALA A 99 21.60 -6.18 -4.08
CA ALA A 99 20.36 -5.46 -4.36
C ALA A 99 19.25 -5.80 -3.36
N THR A 100 19.15 -7.08 -2.96
CA THR A 100 18.19 -7.52 -1.93
C THR A 100 18.53 -6.89 -0.58
N ALA A 101 19.80 -6.95 -0.16
CA ALA A 101 20.24 -6.38 1.11
C ALA A 101 20.02 -4.85 1.18
N GLU A 102 20.30 -4.12 0.09
CA GLU A 102 20.07 -2.67 0.00
C GLU A 102 18.57 -2.32 0.14
N ILE A 103 17.72 -3.03 -0.59
CA ILE A 103 16.28 -2.82 -0.55
C ILE A 103 15.72 -3.10 0.86
N CYS A 104 16.15 -4.18 1.51
CA CYS A 104 15.77 -4.52 2.88
C CYS A 104 16.23 -3.45 3.89
N ARG A 105 17.47 -2.96 3.75
CA ARG A 105 17.99 -1.85 4.57
C ARG A 105 17.11 -0.61 4.47
N ASN A 106 16.79 -0.19 3.25
CA ASN A 106 15.92 0.96 3.00
C ASN A 106 14.52 0.75 3.57
N ALA A 107 13.96 -0.46 3.45
CA ALA A 107 12.66 -0.81 4.01
C ALA A 107 12.65 -0.68 5.54
N LEU A 108 13.68 -1.16 6.22
CA LEU A 108 13.82 -1.07 7.69
C LEU A 108 14.01 0.37 8.18
N ILE A 109 14.75 1.21 7.45
CA ILE A 109 14.89 2.64 7.76
C ILE A 109 13.52 3.32 7.73
N VAL A 110 12.70 3.05 6.70
CA VAL A 110 11.36 3.62 6.60
C VAL A 110 10.44 3.12 7.73
N LEU A 111 10.54 1.84 8.11
CA LEU A 111 9.79 1.29 9.26
C LEU A 111 10.16 1.99 10.58
N LYS A 112 11.45 2.20 10.84
CA LYS A 112 11.93 2.91 12.03
C LYS A 112 11.43 4.35 12.06
N ARG A 113 11.48 5.06 10.95
CA ARG A 113 10.95 6.43 10.83
C ARG A 113 9.44 6.49 11.08
N GLY A 114 8.68 5.54 10.57
CA GLY A 114 7.24 5.44 10.81
C GLY A 114 6.90 5.20 12.29
N LYS A 115 7.68 4.37 12.99
CA LYS A 115 7.52 4.13 14.44
C LYS A 115 7.83 5.38 15.27
N SER A 116 8.81 6.18 14.89
CA SER A 116 9.17 7.43 15.60
C SER A 116 8.17 8.56 15.33
N ALA A 117 7.60 8.65 14.13
CA ALA A 117 6.57 9.63 13.81
C ALA A 117 5.25 9.39 14.57
N GLY A 118 4.90 8.14 14.83
CA GLY A 118 3.72 7.77 15.63
C GLY A 118 3.85 8.11 17.12
N LYS A 119 5.08 8.29 17.65
CA LYS A 119 5.33 8.74 19.03
C LYS A 119 5.29 10.26 19.20
N ARG A 120 5.25 11.02 18.12
CA ARG A 120 4.94 12.45 18.22
C ARG A 120 3.50 12.56 18.67
N SER A 121 3.36 12.77 19.98
CA SER A 121 2.11 12.98 20.68
C SER A 121 1.10 13.70 19.80
N PHE A 122 -0.08 13.11 19.67
CA PHE A 122 -1.27 13.84 19.34
C PHE A 122 -1.35 15.03 20.32
N ARG A 123 -0.70 16.14 19.96
CA ARG A 123 -1.01 17.41 20.58
C ARG A 123 -2.43 17.73 20.07
N PRO A 124 -3.45 17.67 20.92
CA PRO A 124 -4.74 18.18 20.51
C PRO A 124 -4.46 19.62 20.10
N ARG A 125 -4.65 19.93 18.81
CA ARG A 125 -4.71 21.31 18.36
C ARG A 125 -5.78 21.94 19.24
N GLY A 126 -5.32 22.73 20.21
CA GLY A 126 -6.22 23.47 21.07
C GLY A 126 -7.26 24.13 20.19
N ARG A 127 -8.51 23.78 20.43
CA ARG A 127 -9.67 24.51 19.93
C ARG A 127 -9.67 25.89 20.60
N SER A 128 -8.69 26.69 20.21
CA SER A 128 -8.68 28.12 20.51
C SER A 128 -8.77 28.84 19.18
N GLY A 129 -9.95 28.99 18.73
CA GLY A 129 -10.32 29.74 17.56
C GLY A 129 -11.83 29.66 17.46
N LYS A 130 -12.54 30.53 18.16
CA LYS A 130 -13.94 30.87 17.87
C LYS A 130 -13.98 31.12 16.38
N ILE A 131 -14.53 30.17 15.61
CA ILE A 131 -14.89 30.42 14.22
C ILE A 131 -15.99 31.45 14.29
N ALA A 132 -15.60 32.74 14.16
CA ALA A 132 -16.56 33.77 13.85
C ALA A 132 -17.17 33.41 12.50
N ILE A 133 -18.40 32.94 12.51
CA ILE A 133 -19.21 32.78 11.32
C ILE A 133 -19.35 34.18 10.75
N LYS A 134 -18.46 34.55 9.82
CA LYS A 134 -18.70 35.75 9.01
C LYS A 134 -19.97 35.48 8.22
N GLU A 135 -21.00 36.20 8.56
CA GLU A 135 -22.24 36.28 7.82
C GLU A 135 -21.92 36.34 6.32
N VAL A 136 -22.31 35.31 5.61
CA VAL A 136 -22.20 35.26 4.16
C VAL A 136 -23.18 36.28 3.64
N ARG A 137 -22.69 37.51 3.36
CA ARG A 137 -23.47 38.53 2.63
C ARG A 137 -23.95 37.85 1.35
N GLN A 138 -25.26 37.74 1.24
CA GLN A 138 -25.96 37.30 0.04
C GLN A 138 -25.55 38.20 -1.13
N GLY A 139 -24.48 37.80 -1.82
CA GLY A 139 -24.08 38.41 -3.08
C GLY A 139 -25.16 38.13 -4.12
N LYS A 140 -25.86 39.19 -4.54
CA LYS A 140 -26.85 39.16 -5.61
C LYS A 140 -26.30 38.39 -6.80
N TYR A 141 -26.89 37.24 -7.07
CA TYR A 141 -26.61 36.41 -8.24
C TYR A 141 -27.00 37.19 -9.48
N LYS A 142 -26.05 37.74 -10.25
CA LYS A 142 -26.29 38.28 -11.58
C LYS A 142 -26.26 37.12 -12.55
N PRO A 143 -27.38 36.75 -13.19
CA PRO A 143 -27.39 35.75 -14.24
C PRO A 143 -26.55 36.27 -15.42
N ARG A 144 -25.53 35.48 -15.79
CA ARG A 144 -24.75 35.73 -17.02
C ARG A 144 -25.70 35.59 -18.22
N GLY A 145 -25.91 36.72 -18.91
CA GLY A 145 -26.69 36.82 -20.13
C GLY A 145 -26.20 35.78 -21.16
N ARG A 146 -27.16 35.07 -21.74
CA ARG A 146 -26.93 34.20 -22.90
C ARG A 146 -26.36 35.06 -24.01
N ARG A 147 -25.22 34.65 -24.58
CA ARG A 147 -24.74 35.20 -25.84
C ARG A 147 -25.71 34.78 -26.95
N PRO A 148 -26.17 35.69 -27.81
CA PRO A 148 -26.97 35.29 -28.99
C PRO A 148 -26.13 34.50 -29.95
N ASP A 149 -26.75 33.46 -30.54
CA ASP A 149 -26.22 32.57 -31.55
C ASP A 149 -25.77 33.34 -32.80
N ASP A 150 -24.47 33.38 -33.05
CA ASP A 150 -23.90 33.73 -34.34
C ASP A 150 -23.88 32.48 -35.25
N ARG A 151 -25.07 31.97 -35.57
CA ARG A 151 -25.25 31.08 -36.72
C ARG A 151 -26.02 31.85 -37.80
N LEU A 152 -25.33 32.44 -38.72
CA LEU A 152 -25.80 32.69 -40.10
C LEU A 152 -24.83 33.62 -40.80
N SER A 153 -23.84 33.09 -41.47
CA SER A 153 -23.32 33.64 -42.73
C SER A 153 -22.10 32.87 -43.22
N ARG A 154 -22.35 31.76 -43.90
CA ARG A 154 -21.49 31.26 -44.99
C ARG A 154 -22.30 30.45 -45.95
N ARG A 155 -23.02 31.16 -46.82
CA ARG A 155 -23.35 30.72 -48.18
C ARG A 155 -23.02 31.88 -49.10
N ARG A 156 -21.92 31.74 -49.79
CA ARG A 156 -21.72 32.05 -51.21
C ARG A 156 -20.29 31.64 -51.60
#